data_623ca0c5d8e35ac97720f38cababedcc
#
_entry.id   623ca0c5d8e35ac97720f38cababedcc
#
_cell.length_a   1.000
_cell.length_b   1.000
_cell.length_c   1.000
_cell.angle_alpha   90.00
_cell.angle_beta   90.00
_cell.angle_gamma   90.00
#
_symmetry.space_group_name_H-M   'P 1'
#
loop_
_entity.id
_entity.type
_entity.pdbx_description
1 polymer ?
#
loop_
_entity_poly.entity_id
_entity_poly.type
_entity_poly.pdbx_seq_one_letter_code
_entity_poly.pdbx_strand_id
1 'polypeptide(L)'
;QTAFKIFSGHLERLFKQKKPEEALEYCHANALKITDSLAKAKGVNIKRTSYRLRNPENKPTAQEEKVMEIFRKQILKNLKPKPYMHYDEHGYPHVYIPIMVQQKCLMCHGDPNKDIPEVINQKLSELYPSDKAIFFKEGDLRGIWSIRFPKNNKK
;
A
#
# COMPACT_ATOMS: atom_id res chain seq x y z
N GLN A 1 9.16 4.44 7.19
CA GLN A 1 8.62 3.82 8.43
C GLN A 1 7.59 4.70 9.15
N THR A 2 7.72 6.03 9.13
CA THR A 2 6.84 6.95 9.90
C THR A 2 5.41 6.98 9.35
N ALA A 3 5.22 7.02 8.01
CA ALA A 3 3.89 7.02 7.37
C ALA A 3 3.10 5.75 7.67
N PHE A 4 3.76 4.62 7.55
CA PHE A 4 3.16 3.33 7.85
C PHE A 4 2.76 3.24 9.33
N LYS A 5 3.61 3.71 10.24
CA LYS A 5 3.32 3.70 11.70
C LYS A 5 2.14 4.60 12.06
N ILE A 6 2.08 5.80 11.51
CA ILE A 6 0.95 6.73 11.79
C ILE A 6 -0.35 6.13 11.27
N PHE A 7 -0.34 5.64 10.02
CA PHE A 7 -1.53 5.09 9.39
C PHE A 7 -1.99 3.80 10.06
N SER A 8 -1.08 2.84 10.28
CA SER A 8 -1.40 1.58 10.93
C SER A 8 -1.81 1.76 12.40
N GLY A 9 -1.18 2.67 13.12
CA GLY A 9 -1.49 2.93 14.52
C GLY A 9 -2.91 3.51 14.73
N HIS A 10 -3.37 4.38 13.81
CA HIS A 10 -4.74 4.88 13.87
C HIS A 10 -5.76 3.80 13.55
N LEU A 11 -5.49 3.00 12.52
CA LEU A 11 -6.33 1.85 12.16
C LEU A 11 -6.40 0.82 13.30
N GLU A 12 -5.26 0.46 13.90
CA GLU A 12 -5.22 -0.46 15.04
C GLU A 12 -6.06 0.03 16.22
N ARG A 13 -6.07 1.35 16.46
CA ARG A 13 -6.92 1.96 17.52
C ARG A 13 -8.40 1.79 17.20
N LEU A 14 -8.83 2.11 15.97
CA LEU A 14 -10.22 1.98 15.54
C LEU A 14 -10.69 0.52 15.59
N PHE A 15 -9.83 -0.42 15.15
CA PHE A 15 -10.14 -1.86 15.25
C PHE A 15 -10.24 -2.35 16.70
N LYS A 16 -9.36 -1.87 17.61
CA LYS A 16 -9.47 -2.18 19.04
C LYS A 16 -10.76 -1.65 19.65
N GLN A 17 -11.27 -0.52 19.16
CA GLN A 17 -12.54 0.06 19.58
C GLN A 17 -13.76 -0.61 18.91
N LYS A 18 -13.57 -1.69 18.15
CA LYS A 18 -14.62 -2.39 17.38
C LYS A 18 -15.38 -1.46 16.42
N LYS A 19 -14.66 -0.56 15.75
CA LYS A 19 -15.19 0.40 14.78
C LYS A 19 -14.57 0.21 13.39
N PRO A 20 -14.78 -0.95 12.75
CA PRO A 20 -14.14 -1.27 11.48
C PRO A 20 -14.63 -0.39 10.33
N GLU A 21 -15.89 0.06 10.35
CA GLU A 21 -16.45 0.97 9.35
C GLU A 21 -15.77 2.34 9.41
N GLU A 22 -15.63 2.91 10.62
CA GLU A 22 -14.90 4.17 10.83
C GLU A 22 -13.43 4.05 10.37
N ALA A 23 -12.82 2.88 10.56
CA ALA A 23 -11.47 2.60 10.07
C ALA A 23 -11.40 2.64 8.54
N LEU A 24 -12.41 2.10 7.86
CA LEU A 24 -12.49 2.10 6.40
C LEU A 24 -12.73 3.52 5.85
N GLU A 25 -13.66 4.27 6.43
CA GLU A 25 -13.91 5.66 6.08
C GLU A 25 -12.69 6.54 6.30
N TYR A 26 -11.98 6.34 7.41
CA TYR A 26 -10.71 7.01 7.68
C TYR A 26 -9.67 6.70 6.61
N CYS A 27 -9.53 5.43 6.21
CA CYS A 27 -8.64 5.02 5.13
C CYS A 27 -9.00 5.71 3.82
N HIS A 28 -10.28 5.70 3.45
CA HIS A 28 -10.77 6.33 2.23
C HIS A 28 -10.45 7.83 2.19
N ALA A 29 -10.78 8.54 3.27
CA ALA A 29 -10.65 9.98 3.33
C ALA A 29 -9.21 10.49 3.50
N ASN A 30 -8.34 9.71 4.13
CA ASN A 30 -7.05 10.22 4.63
C ASN A 30 -5.82 9.54 4.05
N ALA A 31 -5.95 8.39 3.37
CA ALA A 31 -4.78 7.65 2.90
C ALA A 31 -3.86 8.45 1.98
N LEU A 32 -4.42 9.18 1.01
CA LEU A 32 -3.66 10.05 0.11
C LEU A 32 -3.15 11.28 0.86
N LYS A 33 -3.98 11.95 1.64
CA LYS A 33 -3.61 13.16 2.39
C LYS A 33 -2.42 12.93 3.33
N ILE A 34 -2.41 11.80 4.04
CA ILE A 34 -1.29 11.43 4.93
C ILE A 34 -0.02 11.17 4.12
N THR A 35 -0.15 10.48 2.99
CA THR A 35 0.98 10.21 2.09
C THR A 35 1.57 11.51 1.56
N ASP A 36 0.72 12.44 1.10
CA ASP A 36 1.13 13.75 0.57
C ASP A 36 1.76 14.65 1.64
N SER A 37 1.17 14.67 2.84
CA SER A 37 1.72 15.46 3.96
C SER A 37 3.13 14.99 4.32
N LEU A 38 3.35 13.66 4.33
CA LEU A 38 4.67 13.09 4.59
C LEU A 38 5.65 13.34 3.45
N ALA A 39 5.20 13.25 2.21
CA ALA A 39 5.99 13.57 1.03
C ALA A 39 6.51 15.00 1.12
N LYS A 40 5.62 15.95 1.40
CA LYS A 40 5.97 17.38 1.60
C LYS A 40 6.93 17.57 2.76
N ALA A 41 6.64 17.00 3.94
CA ALA A 41 7.47 17.14 5.14
C ALA A 41 8.89 16.56 4.98
N LYS A 42 9.08 15.59 4.07
CA LYS A 42 10.37 14.94 3.81
C LYS A 42 11.05 15.40 2.51
N GLY A 43 10.43 16.28 1.74
CA GLY A 43 10.96 16.74 0.45
C GLY A 43 11.12 15.61 -0.57
N VAL A 44 10.22 14.63 -0.56
CA VAL A 44 10.23 13.44 -1.44
C VAL A 44 8.87 13.25 -2.08
N ASN A 45 8.79 12.46 -3.15
CA ASN A 45 7.53 11.96 -3.66
C ASN A 45 7.27 10.56 -3.07
N ILE A 46 6.10 10.34 -2.49
CA ILE A 46 5.70 9.04 -1.94
C ILE A 46 4.40 8.62 -2.60
N LYS A 47 4.35 7.38 -3.07
CA LYS A 47 3.17 6.76 -3.65
C LYS A 47 3.02 5.33 -3.14
N ARG A 48 1.79 4.87 -2.98
CA ARG A 48 1.49 3.45 -2.82
C ARG A 48 0.84 2.95 -4.10
N THR A 49 1.27 1.80 -4.56
CA THR A 49 0.70 1.17 -5.76
C THR A 49 0.65 -0.35 -5.64
N SER A 50 -0.15 -0.95 -6.50
CA SER A 50 -0.38 -2.40 -6.56
C SER A 50 -0.91 -2.77 -7.93
N TYR A 51 -0.86 -4.04 -8.30
CA TYR A 51 -1.60 -4.53 -9.48
C TYR A 51 -3.06 -4.84 -9.20
N ARG A 52 -3.44 -5.08 -7.94
CA ARG A 52 -4.85 -5.14 -7.50
C ARG A 52 -5.19 -3.84 -6.81
N LEU A 53 -5.71 -2.88 -7.57
CA LEU A 53 -6.02 -1.55 -7.10
C LEU A 53 -7.37 -1.55 -6.36
N ARG A 54 -7.42 -0.82 -5.23
CA ARG A 54 -8.66 -0.37 -4.62
C ARG A 54 -9.03 1.00 -5.15
N ASN A 55 -8.11 1.96 -5.06
CA ASN A 55 -8.26 3.28 -5.66
C ASN A 55 -7.52 3.31 -7.02
N PRO A 56 -8.22 3.56 -8.14
CA PRO A 56 -7.61 3.63 -9.47
C PRO A 56 -6.52 4.69 -9.62
N GLU A 57 -6.54 5.77 -8.83
CA GLU A 57 -5.52 6.81 -8.83
C GLU A 57 -4.11 6.29 -8.45
N ASN A 58 -4.06 5.13 -7.78
CA ASN A 58 -2.80 4.49 -7.41
C ASN A 58 -2.24 3.58 -8.52
N LYS A 59 -2.65 3.75 -9.79
CA LYS A 59 -2.16 2.95 -10.92
C LYS A 59 -0.63 2.95 -10.99
N PRO A 60 0.02 1.80 -11.14
CA PRO A 60 1.47 1.71 -11.24
C PRO A 60 2.00 2.27 -12.56
N THR A 61 3.23 2.76 -12.53
CA THR A 61 4.04 3.01 -13.72
C THR A 61 4.68 1.70 -14.20
N ALA A 62 5.17 1.67 -15.44
CA ALA A 62 5.87 0.50 -15.98
C ALA A 62 7.08 0.07 -15.13
N GLN A 63 7.80 1.03 -14.53
CA GLN A 63 8.91 0.71 -13.63
C GLN A 63 8.42 0.11 -12.30
N GLU A 64 7.33 0.62 -11.74
CA GLU A 64 6.72 0.08 -10.51
C GLU A 64 6.20 -1.35 -10.74
N GLU A 65 5.63 -1.63 -11.92
CA GLU A 65 5.21 -2.99 -12.32
C GLU A 65 6.39 -3.96 -12.38
N LYS A 66 7.52 -3.56 -13.01
CA LYS A 66 8.75 -4.36 -13.04
C LYS A 66 9.26 -4.70 -11.64
N VAL A 67 9.26 -3.72 -10.74
CA VAL A 67 9.71 -3.93 -9.35
C VAL A 67 8.76 -4.88 -8.60
N MET A 68 7.45 -4.71 -8.75
CA MET A 68 6.50 -5.63 -8.14
C MET A 68 6.67 -7.05 -8.67
N GLU A 69 6.99 -7.23 -9.95
CA GLU A 69 7.26 -8.54 -10.52
C GLU A 69 8.55 -9.16 -9.95
N ILE A 70 9.60 -8.37 -9.71
CA ILE A 70 10.80 -8.84 -9.01
C ILE A 70 10.44 -9.37 -7.61
N PHE A 71 9.64 -8.62 -6.85
CA PHE A 71 9.22 -9.05 -5.51
C PHE A 71 8.35 -10.32 -5.54
N ARG A 72 7.44 -10.43 -6.52
CA ARG A 72 6.65 -11.67 -6.71
C ARG A 72 7.53 -12.88 -6.97
N LYS A 73 8.51 -12.75 -7.87
CA LYS A 73 9.46 -13.83 -8.16
C LYS A 73 10.27 -14.25 -6.93
N GLN A 74 10.62 -13.30 -6.06
CA GLN A 74 11.28 -13.62 -4.79
C GLN A 74 10.35 -14.43 -3.87
N ILE A 75 9.08 -14.00 -3.73
CA ILE A 75 8.09 -14.70 -2.90
C ILE A 75 7.85 -16.12 -3.41
N LEU A 76 7.70 -16.32 -4.72
CA LEU A 76 7.54 -17.65 -5.34
C LEU A 76 8.73 -18.59 -5.06
N LYS A 77 9.91 -18.02 -4.81
CA LYS A 77 11.11 -18.77 -4.41
C LYS A 77 11.28 -18.87 -2.88
N ASN A 78 10.22 -18.58 -2.11
CA ASN A 78 10.24 -18.51 -0.65
C ASN A 78 11.29 -17.54 -0.08
N LEU A 79 11.67 -16.52 -0.84
CA LEU A 79 12.57 -15.47 -0.38
C LEU A 79 11.74 -14.27 0.15
N LYS A 80 12.19 -13.69 1.25
CA LYS A 80 11.59 -12.45 1.78
C LYS A 80 12.03 -11.27 0.93
N PRO A 81 11.10 -10.53 0.27
CA PRO A 81 11.46 -9.35 -0.50
C PRO A 81 12.12 -8.29 0.37
N LYS A 82 13.19 -7.70 -0.17
CA LYS A 82 13.92 -6.59 0.49
C LYS A 82 13.69 -5.30 -0.30
N PRO A 83 13.79 -4.13 0.34
CA PRO A 83 13.72 -2.86 -0.37
C PRO A 83 14.68 -2.84 -1.57
N TYR A 84 14.19 -2.32 -2.69
CA TYR A 84 14.93 -2.22 -3.95
C TYR A 84 15.18 -0.74 -4.26
N MET A 85 16.41 -0.40 -4.65
CA MET A 85 16.79 0.94 -5.05
C MET A 85 17.19 0.98 -6.51
N HIS A 86 16.79 2.03 -7.19
CA HIS A 86 17.06 2.28 -8.61
C HIS A 86 17.24 3.78 -8.85
N TYR A 87 18.07 4.14 -9.81
CA TYR A 87 18.17 5.51 -10.32
C TYR A 87 17.45 5.59 -11.66
N ASP A 88 16.59 6.60 -11.84
CA ASP A 88 15.95 6.83 -13.13
C ASP A 88 16.95 7.44 -14.15
N GLU A 89 16.51 7.56 -15.40
CA GLU A 89 17.30 8.12 -16.52
C GLU A 89 17.78 9.56 -16.27
N HIS A 90 17.10 10.27 -15.38
CA HIS A 90 17.45 11.62 -14.96
C HIS A 90 18.32 11.65 -13.69
N GLY A 91 18.70 10.49 -13.14
CA GLY A 91 19.56 10.34 -11.97
C GLY A 91 18.87 10.61 -10.63
N TYR A 92 17.52 10.55 -10.56
CA TYR A 92 16.80 10.60 -9.30
C TYR A 92 16.79 9.23 -8.64
N PRO A 93 17.13 9.12 -7.35
CA PRO A 93 17.05 7.86 -6.62
C PRO A 93 15.59 7.52 -6.29
N HIS A 94 15.22 6.28 -6.57
CA HIS A 94 13.95 5.68 -6.21
C HIS A 94 14.17 4.51 -5.25
N VAL A 95 13.36 4.44 -4.21
CA VAL A 95 13.34 3.31 -3.28
C VAL A 95 11.94 2.70 -3.28
N TYR A 96 11.88 1.39 -3.49
CA TYR A 96 10.66 0.61 -3.48
C TYR A 96 10.67 -0.33 -2.28
N ILE A 97 9.61 -0.26 -1.47
CA ILE A 97 9.49 -1.07 -0.25
C ILE A 97 8.27 -1.98 -0.41
N PRO A 98 8.43 -3.31 -0.32
CA PRO A 98 7.33 -4.25 -0.44
C PRO A 98 6.34 -4.08 0.72
N ILE A 99 5.05 -4.14 0.42
CA ILE A 99 3.96 -4.18 1.39
C ILE A 99 3.43 -5.61 1.39
N MET A 100 3.74 -6.34 2.46
CA MET A 100 3.30 -7.72 2.61
C MET A 100 1.97 -7.79 3.35
N VAL A 101 1.10 -8.69 2.90
CA VAL A 101 -0.18 -8.96 3.58
C VAL A 101 0.10 -9.69 4.90
N GLN A 102 -0.45 -9.16 5.97
CA GLN A 102 -0.48 -9.77 7.29
C GLN A 102 -1.90 -10.23 7.62
N GLN A 103 -2.08 -11.11 8.61
CA GLN A 103 -3.39 -11.63 9.03
C GLN A 103 -4.42 -10.49 9.23
N LYS A 104 -4.03 -9.40 9.90
CA LYS A 104 -4.90 -8.23 10.13
C LYS A 104 -5.33 -7.50 8.85
N CYS A 105 -4.64 -7.69 7.74
CA CYS A 105 -4.97 -7.05 6.46
C CYS A 105 -6.17 -7.75 5.78
N LEU A 106 -6.43 -9.00 6.13
CA LEU A 106 -7.47 -9.82 5.50
C LEU A 106 -8.88 -9.32 5.78
N MET A 107 -9.09 -8.61 6.92
CA MET A 107 -10.38 -7.98 7.23
C MET A 107 -10.89 -7.00 6.15
N CYS A 108 -9.99 -6.51 5.28
CA CYS A 108 -10.32 -5.60 4.19
C CYS A 108 -9.79 -6.06 2.83
N HIS A 109 -8.90 -7.05 2.80
CA HIS A 109 -8.19 -7.48 1.60
C HIS A 109 -8.26 -8.98 1.35
N GLY A 110 -8.86 -9.75 2.26
CA GLY A 110 -9.03 -11.19 2.16
C GLY A 110 -10.18 -11.60 1.22
N ASP A 111 -10.69 -12.79 1.43
CA ASP A 111 -11.85 -13.32 0.72
C ASP A 111 -13.14 -12.66 1.24
N PRO A 112 -13.94 -12.01 0.37
CA PRO A 112 -15.20 -11.38 0.75
C PRO A 112 -16.21 -12.35 1.41
N ASN A 113 -16.14 -13.64 1.09
CA ASN A 113 -17.06 -14.63 1.64
C ASN A 113 -16.57 -15.27 2.94
N LYS A 114 -15.32 -15.00 3.36
CA LYS A 114 -14.70 -15.70 4.48
C LYS A 114 -14.00 -14.78 5.47
N ASP A 115 -13.21 -13.84 4.96
CA ASP A 115 -12.28 -13.05 5.77
C ASP A 115 -12.79 -11.63 6.03
N ILE A 116 -13.61 -11.10 5.11
CA ILE A 116 -14.12 -9.73 5.18
C ILE A 116 -15.50 -9.75 5.82
N PRO A 117 -15.69 -9.09 6.99
CA PRO A 117 -17.03 -8.97 7.59
C PRO A 117 -18.03 -8.32 6.61
N GLU A 118 -19.28 -8.80 6.62
CA GLU A 118 -20.34 -8.36 5.68
C GLU A 118 -20.49 -6.82 5.66
N VAL A 119 -20.50 -6.19 6.83
CA VAL A 119 -20.60 -4.74 6.96
C VAL A 119 -19.45 -3.99 6.28
N ILE A 120 -18.22 -4.54 6.34
CA ILE A 120 -17.05 -4.00 5.65
C ILE A 120 -17.16 -4.23 4.15
N ASN A 121 -17.63 -5.40 3.73
CA ASN A 121 -17.79 -5.77 2.33
C ASN A 121 -18.79 -4.85 1.62
N GLN A 122 -19.94 -4.60 2.25
CA GLN A 122 -20.93 -3.64 1.75
C GLN A 122 -20.34 -2.25 1.59
N LYS A 123 -19.65 -1.74 2.63
CA LYS A 123 -19.03 -0.41 2.60
C LYS A 123 -17.91 -0.31 1.56
N LEU A 124 -17.14 -1.37 1.36
CA LEU A 124 -16.12 -1.43 0.29
C LEU A 124 -16.76 -1.34 -1.09
N SER A 125 -17.87 -2.03 -1.31
CA SER A 125 -18.60 -2.01 -2.59
C SER A 125 -19.17 -0.61 -2.88
N GLU A 126 -19.65 0.10 -1.86
CA GLU A 126 -20.13 1.48 -2.00
C GLU A 126 -18.99 2.45 -2.35
N LEU A 127 -17.88 2.40 -1.60
CA LEU A 127 -16.77 3.33 -1.75
C LEU A 127 -15.87 3.04 -2.95
N TYR A 128 -15.80 1.78 -3.37
CA TYR A 128 -14.90 1.29 -4.41
C TYR A 128 -15.58 0.28 -5.33
N PRO A 129 -16.52 0.71 -6.21
CA PRO A 129 -17.29 -0.21 -7.07
C PRO A 129 -16.42 -1.08 -7.99
N SER A 130 -15.19 -0.64 -8.28
CA SER A 130 -14.22 -1.36 -9.10
C SER A 130 -13.06 -1.94 -8.30
N ASP A 131 -13.28 -2.24 -7.01
CA ASP A 131 -12.25 -2.77 -6.12
C ASP A 131 -11.67 -4.10 -6.63
N LYS A 132 -10.38 -4.15 -6.82
CA LYS A 132 -9.61 -5.35 -7.16
C LYS A 132 -8.72 -5.83 -6.01
N ALA A 133 -8.71 -5.10 -4.88
CA ALA A 133 -7.82 -5.35 -3.77
C ALA A 133 -8.41 -6.33 -2.73
N ILE A 134 -8.99 -7.42 -3.21
CA ILE A 134 -9.58 -8.52 -2.44
C ILE A 134 -8.91 -9.86 -2.81
N PHE A 135 -9.24 -10.93 -2.12
CA PHE A 135 -8.71 -12.29 -2.29
C PHE A 135 -7.19 -12.39 -2.09
N PHE A 136 -6.61 -11.56 -1.24
CA PHE A 136 -5.24 -11.72 -0.79
C PHE A 136 -5.16 -12.77 0.33
N LYS A 137 -3.99 -13.40 0.44
CA LYS A 137 -3.64 -14.30 1.53
C LYS A 137 -2.49 -13.71 2.33
N GLU A 138 -2.32 -14.15 3.56
CA GLU A 138 -1.15 -13.79 4.35
C GLU A 138 0.14 -14.20 3.61
N GLY A 139 1.13 -13.29 3.59
CA GLY A 139 2.37 -13.47 2.85
C GLY A 139 2.33 -13.00 1.40
N ASP A 140 1.17 -12.67 0.85
CA ASP A 140 1.08 -12.10 -0.50
C ASP A 140 1.71 -10.69 -0.56
N LEU A 141 2.19 -10.31 -1.73
CA LEU A 141 2.56 -8.93 -2.01
C LEU A 141 1.29 -8.10 -2.24
N ARG A 142 0.93 -7.25 -1.25
CA ARG A 142 -0.19 -6.31 -1.39
C ARG A 142 0.11 -5.21 -2.40
N GLY A 143 1.36 -4.80 -2.48
CA GLY A 143 1.83 -3.72 -3.32
C GLY A 143 3.18 -3.20 -2.85
N ILE A 144 3.50 -1.97 -3.23
CA ILE A 144 4.76 -1.31 -2.87
C ILE A 144 4.54 0.13 -2.40
N TRP A 145 5.43 0.60 -1.53
CA TRP A 145 5.74 2.00 -1.41
C TRP A 145 6.76 2.36 -2.47
N SER A 146 6.47 3.37 -3.27
CA SER A 146 7.36 3.97 -4.26
C SER A 146 7.76 5.36 -3.76
N ILE A 147 9.04 5.56 -3.51
CA ILE A 147 9.59 6.79 -2.94
C ILE A 147 10.66 7.32 -3.87
N ARG A 148 10.44 8.51 -4.44
CA ARG A 148 11.42 9.22 -5.26
C ARG A 148 12.03 10.33 -4.44
N PHE A 149 13.36 10.32 -4.34
CA PHE A 149 14.13 11.34 -3.62
C PHE A 149 14.57 12.47 -4.57
N PRO A 150 14.87 13.68 -4.05
CA PRO A 150 15.51 14.71 -4.84
C PRO A 150 16.91 14.27 -5.28
N LYS A 151 17.42 14.84 -6.37
CA LYS A 151 18.82 14.64 -6.75
C LYS A 151 19.72 15.13 -5.63
N ASN A 152 20.70 14.33 -5.27
CA ASN A 152 21.81 14.83 -4.46
C ASN A 152 22.68 15.74 -5.35
N ASN A 153 22.40 17.02 -5.33
CA ASN A 153 23.36 18.02 -5.82
C ASN A 153 24.53 18.07 -4.83
N LYS A 154 25.40 17.04 -4.83
CA LYS A 154 26.72 17.20 -4.24
C LYS A 154 27.46 18.21 -5.13
N LYS A 155 27.57 19.45 -4.67
CA LYS A 155 28.61 20.36 -5.12
C LYS A 155 29.97 19.83 -4.71
#